data_22ee629b492f4c818ac2b60cc4eafa80
#
_entry.id   22ee629b492f4c818ac2b60cc4eafa80
#
_cell.length_a   1.000
_cell.length_b   1.000
_cell.length_c   1.000
_cell.angle_alpha   90.00
_cell.angle_beta   90.00
_cell.angle_gamma   90.00
#
_symmetry.space_group_name_H-M   'P 1'
#
loop_
_entity.id
_entity.type
_entity.pdbx_description
1 polymer ?
#
loop_
_entity_poly.entity_id
_entity_poly.type
_entity_poly.pdbx_seq_one_letter_code
_entity_poly.pdbx_strand_id
1 'polypeptide(L)'
;MANVIRNMNFKPILEKINYERLSEPQPNANVNVQVWDEMNVSRLRSDAVKVTLTRFIKPDPSCLFSVEATIGVEVIINTAEYDALEDAVEYFKTSPISRVLVNNIVTILANLTTHSQLGPIITAPVCQFPQ
;
A
#
# COMPACT_ATOMS: atom_id res chain seq x y z
N MET A 1 -2.91 27.44 -1.97
CA MET A 1 -2.81 25.99 -1.99
C MET A 1 -1.46 25.58 -1.42
N ALA A 2 -1.46 24.69 -0.43
CA ALA A 2 -0.21 24.26 0.19
C ALA A 2 0.63 23.42 -0.79
N ASN A 3 1.90 23.75 -0.94
CA ASN A 3 2.84 23.01 -1.76
C ASN A 3 3.77 22.24 -0.82
N VAL A 4 3.25 21.15 -0.26
CA VAL A 4 3.94 20.36 0.74
C VAL A 4 5.09 19.55 0.12
N ILE A 5 4.83 18.95 -1.03
CA ILE A 5 5.82 18.10 -1.69
C ILE A 5 6.77 18.96 -2.50
N ARG A 6 8.05 18.89 -2.15
CA ARG A 6 9.07 19.70 -2.79
C ARG A 6 9.67 19.03 -4.01
N ASN A 7 9.75 17.69 -4.00
CA ASN A 7 10.36 16.94 -5.10
C ASN A 7 9.43 15.82 -5.53
N MET A 8 9.09 15.78 -6.81
CA MET A 8 8.19 14.78 -7.40
C MET A 8 8.91 13.56 -7.97
N ASN A 9 10.20 13.46 -7.78
CA ASN A 9 10.99 12.36 -8.30
C ASN A 9 11.06 11.23 -7.26
N PHE A 10 10.04 10.37 -7.27
CA PHE A 10 9.88 9.33 -6.27
C PHE A 10 10.50 8.01 -6.73
N LYS A 11 11.14 7.32 -5.79
CA LYS A 11 11.69 5.99 -6.00
C LYS A 11 11.09 5.04 -4.96
N PRO A 12 9.97 4.38 -5.27
CA PRO A 12 9.37 3.44 -4.32
C PRO A 12 10.25 2.23 -4.07
N ILE A 13 10.32 1.80 -2.82
CA ILE A 13 11.13 0.66 -2.40
C ILE A 13 10.22 -0.33 -1.67
N LEU A 14 10.27 -1.60 -2.08
CA LEU A 14 9.57 -2.67 -1.37
C LEU A 14 10.22 -2.84 0.01
N GLU A 15 9.43 -2.69 1.06
CA GLU A 15 9.90 -2.78 2.43
C GLU A 15 9.59 -4.13 3.07
N LYS A 16 8.44 -4.70 2.72
CA LYS A 16 7.98 -5.94 3.32
C LYS A 16 7.03 -6.64 2.37
N ILE A 17 7.15 -7.94 2.29
CA ILE A 17 6.13 -8.78 1.70
C ILE A 17 5.99 -10.05 2.52
N ASN A 18 4.77 -10.43 2.80
CA ASN A 18 4.44 -11.65 3.51
C ASN A 18 3.32 -12.35 2.76
N TYR A 19 3.65 -13.49 2.16
CA TYR A 19 2.68 -14.36 1.52
C TYR A 19 2.63 -15.66 2.30
N GLU A 20 1.45 -16.08 2.70
CA GLU A 20 1.25 -17.32 3.43
C GLU A 20 0.17 -18.14 2.76
N ARG A 21 0.47 -19.40 2.48
CA ARG A 21 -0.52 -20.34 1.98
C ARG A 21 -1.32 -20.88 3.16
N LEU A 22 -2.64 -20.78 3.06
CA LEU A 22 -3.56 -21.26 4.07
C LEU A 22 -4.28 -22.52 3.59
N SER A 23 -5.15 -23.07 4.45
CA SER A 23 -5.91 -24.28 4.14
C SER A 23 -6.93 -24.05 3.02
N GLU A 24 -7.37 -25.14 2.39
CA GLU A 24 -8.47 -25.10 1.44
C GLU A 24 -9.77 -24.69 2.12
N PRO A 25 -10.67 -24.02 1.39
CA PRO A 25 -11.97 -23.69 1.96
C PRO A 25 -12.84 -24.93 2.14
N GLN A 26 -13.82 -24.84 3.04
CA GLN A 26 -14.81 -25.90 3.18
C GLN A 26 -15.61 -26.06 1.88
N PRO A 27 -16.05 -27.31 1.55
CA PRO A 27 -16.90 -27.50 0.37
C PRO A 27 -18.13 -26.60 0.41
N ASN A 28 -18.43 -25.99 -0.73
CA ASN A 28 -19.58 -25.08 -0.90
C ASN A 28 -19.47 -23.79 -0.09
N ALA A 29 -18.29 -23.45 0.45
CA ALA A 29 -18.11 -22.18 1.12
C ALA A 29 -18.08 -21.03 0.11
N ASN A 30 -18.72 -19.92 0.44
CA ASN A 30 -18.61 -18.68 -0.29
C ASN A 30 -17.40 -17.94 0.22
N VAL A 31 -16.39 -17.77 -0.62
CA VAL A 31 -15.15 -17.09 -0.25
C VAL A 31 -15.12 -15.73 -0.92
N ASN A 32 -15.04 -14.67 -0.11
CA ASN A 32 -14.87 -13.30 -0.59
C ASN A 32 -13.44 -12.86 -0.30
N VAL A 33 -12.77 -12.35 -1.33
CA VAL A 33 -11.41 -11.81 -1.14
C VAL A 33 -11.53 -10.34 -0.76
N GLN A 34 -11.01 -10.01 0.41
CA GLN A 34 -10.98 -8.64 0.91
C GLN A 34 -9.65 -8.00 0.61
N VAL A 35 -9.69 -6.78 0.11
CA VAL A 35 -8.50 -5.98 -0.17
C VAL A 35 -8.66 -4.64 0.51
N TRP A 36 -7.66 -4.23 1.29
CA TRP A 36 -7.67 -2.89 1.87
C TRP A 36 -6.24 -2.39 2.04
N ASP A 37 -6.13 -1.08 2.14
CA ASP A 37 -4.85 -0.40 2.24
C ASP A 37 -4.75 0.41 3.52
N GLU A 38 -3.54 0.52 4.03
CA GLU A 38 -3.20 1.41 5.14
C GLU A 38 -2.01 2.26 4.73
N MET A 39 -2.03 3.53 5.11
CA MET A 39 -0.94 4.45 4.83
C MET A 39 -0.37 4.98 6.13
N ASN A 40 0.96 5.04 6.21
CA ASN A 40 1.67 5.62 7.33
C ASN A 40 2.66 6.65 6.83
N VAL A 41 2.86 7.68 7.64
CA VAL A 41 3.84 8.74 7.37
C VAL A 41 4.72 8.87 8.60
N SER A 42 6.03 8.80 8.42
CA SER A 42 6.99 8.98 9.49
C SER A 42 8.04 10.00 9.08
N ARG A 43 8.43 10.84 10.03
CA ARG A 43 9.44 11.87 9.76
C ARG A 43 10.83 11.27 9.81
N LEU A 44 11.62 11.50 8.75
CA LEU A 44 13.00 11.04 8.67
C LEU A 44 13.97 12.12 9.14
N ARG A 45 13.71 13.37 8.76
CA ARG A 45 14.47 14.54 9.13
C ARG A 45 13.60 15.77 8.92
N SER A 46 14.12 16.98 9.16
CA SER A 46 13.30 18.19 9.10
C SER A 46 12.60 18.41 7.75
N ASP A 47 13.25 18.02 6.65
CA ASP A 47 12.72 18.25 5.30
C ASP A 47 12.37 16.97 4.56
N ALA A 48 12.24 15.84 5.24
CA ALA A 48 11.91 14.58 4.59
C ALA A 48 11.02 13.70 5.45
N VAL A 49 10.08 13.05 4.81
CA VAL A 49 9.21 12.06 5.44
C VAL A 49 9.24 10.78 4.62
N LYS A 50 8.93 9.67 5.28
CA LYS A 50 8.73 8.39 4.63
C LYS A 50 7.23 8.10 4.59
N VAL A 51 6.72 7.88 3.40
CA VAL A 51 5.31 7.51 3.19
C VAL A 51 5.28 6.06 2.78
N THR A 52 4.52 5.25 3.51
CA THR A 52 4.38 3.82 3.21
C THR A 52 2.94 3.48 2.93
N LEU A 53 2.74 2.55 2.00
CA LEU A 53 1.44 1.96 1.72
C LEU A 53 1.54 0.46 1.95
N THR A 54 0.65 -0.07 2.78
CA THR A 54 0.54 -1.51 3.00
C THR A 54 -0.77 -1.99 2.43
N ARG A 55 -0.72 -3.00 1.56
CA ARG A 55 -1.91 -3.64 1.01
C ARG A 55 -2.09 -5.00 1.65
N PHE A 56 -3.29 -5.23 2.16
CA PHE A 56 -3.73 -6.51 2.70
C PHE A 56 -4.68 -7.17 1.73
N ILE A 57 -4.46 -8.45 1.46
CA ILE A 57 -5.35 -9.26 0.61
C ILE A 57 -5.63 -10.53 1.40
N LYS A 58 -6.86 -10.67 1.86
CA LYS A 58 -7.25 -11.80 2.71
C LYS A 58 -8.63 -12.33 2.32
N PRO A 59 -8.72 -13.62 1.96
CA PRO A 59 -10.02 -14.26 1.78
C PRO A 59 -10.80 -14.33 3.10
N ASP A 60 -12.12 -14.23 3.00
CA ASP A 60 -13.03 -14.40 4.11
C ASP A 60 -14.09 -15.47 3.72
N PRO A 61 -14.16 -16.61 4.40
CA PRO A 61 -13.39 -17.03 5.57
C PRO A 61 -11.90 -17.19 5.27
N SER A 62 -11.08 -17.17 6.33
CA SER A 62 -9.63 -17.29 6.20
C SER A 62 -9.24 -18.64 5.61
N CYS A 63 -8.78 -18.64 4.37
CA CYS A 63 -8.40 -19.82 3.62
C CYS A 63 -7.58 -19.41 2.41
N LEU A 64 -7.03 -20.39 1.70
CA LEU A 64 -6.26 -20.22 0.47
C LEU A 64 -4.93 -19.49 0.70
N PHE A 65 -4.98 -18.21 1.03
CA PHE A 65 -3.75 -17.42 1.23
C PHE A 65 -4.00 -16.20 2.12
N SER A 66 -2.90 -15.60 2.56
CA SER A 66 -2.91 -14.28 3.20
C SER A 66 -1.72 -13.49 2.67
N VAL A 67 -1.96 -12.26 2.26
CA VAL A 67 -0.91 -11.41 1.69
C VAL A 67 -0.89 -10.06 2.40
N GLU A 68 0.31 -9.61 2.72
CA GLU A 68 0.58 -8.29 3.24
C GLU A 68 1.84 -7.76 2.57
N ALA A 69 1.74 -6.62 1.91
CA ALA A 69 2.89 -6.03 1.22
C ALA A 69 2.97 -4.55 1.52
N THR A 70 4.16 -4.07 1.86
CA THR A 70 4.42 -2.67 2.18
C THR A 70 5.45 -2.10 1.23
N ILE A 71 5.12 -0.98 0.61
CA ILE A 71 6.04 -0.22 -0.23
C ILE A 71 6.17 1.18 0.36
N GLY A 72 7.37 1.73 0.31
CA GLY A 72 7.65 3.04 0.88
C GLY A 72 8.37 3.95 -0.08
N VAL A 73 8.26 5.24 0.17
CA VAL A 73 8.96 6.25 -0.60
C VAL A 73 9.40 7.38 0.32
N GLU A 74 10.62 7.89 0.09
CA GLU A 74 11.09 9.09 0.76
C GLU A 74 10.62 10.31 -0.01
N VAL A 75 10.00 11.25 0.69
CA VAL A 75 9.47 12.47 0.10
C VAL A 75 10.17 13.67 0.72
N ILE A 76 10.74 14.52 -0.13
CA ILE A 76 11.29 15.81 0.33
C ILE A 76 10.13 16.79 0.41
N ILE A 77 10.02 17.45 1.55
CA ILE A 77 8.90 18.32 1.87
C ILE A 77 9.34 19.76 2.11
N ASN A 78 8.41 20.66 1.95
CA ASN A 78 8.55 22.03 2.48
C ASN A 78 8.14 22.00 3.94
N THR A 79 9.09 22.18 4.84
CA THR A 79 8.89 21.95 6.28
C THR A 79 7.73 22.78 6.84
N ALA A 80 7.67 24.06 6.54
CA ALA A 80 6.61 24.93 7.06
C ALA A 80 5.23 24.51 6.56
N GLU A 81 5.12 24.14 5.28
CA GLU A 81 3.86 23.69 4.70
C GLU A 81 3.43 22.34 5.29
N TYR A 82 4.38 21.45 5.49
CA TYR A 82 4.10 20.16 6.11
C TYR A 82 3.64 20.32 7.55
N ASP A 83 4.34 21.15 8.32
CA ASP A 83 4.00 21.36 9.74
C ASP A 83 2.63 22.04 9.91
N ALA A 84 2.14 22.72 8.89
CA ALA A 84 0.81 23.34 8.90
C ALA A 84 -0.33 22.36 8.61
N LEU A 85 -0.02 21.12 8.20
CA LEU A 85 -1.05 20.12 7.91
C LEU A 85 -1.72 19.63 9.20
N GLU A 86 -3.05 19.56 9.18
CA GLU A 86 -3.80 18.98 10.28
C GLU A 86 -3.60 17.47 10.35
N ASP A 87 -3.56 16.80 9.17
CA ASP A 87 -3.41 15.37 9.08
C ASP A 87 -2.54 15.03 7.87
N ALA A 88 -1.29 14.69 8.13
CA ALA A 88 -0.33 14.37 7.08
C ALA A 88 -0.73 13.11 6.31
N VAL A 89 -1.28 12.10 7.00
CA VAL A 89 -1.72 10.87 6.35
C VAL A 89 -2.84 11.16 5.35
N GLU A 90 -3.85 11.93 5.76
CA GLU A 90 -4.94 12.30 4.86
C GLU A 90 -4.45 13.11 3.65
N TYR A 91 -3.49 13.99 3.86
CA TYR A 91 -2.89 14.75 2.76
C TYR A 91 -2.27 13.81 1.73
N PHE A 92 -1.44 12.85 2.18
CA PHE A 92 -0.76 11.94 1.26
C PHE A 92 -1.71 10.93 0.61
N LYS A 93 -2.80 10.56 1.27
CA LYS A 93 -3.82 9.69 0.65
C LYS A 93 -4.42 10.31 -0.61
N THR A 94 -4.56 11.61 -0.64
CA THR A 94 -5.14 12.34 -1.78
C THR A 94 -4.10 12.91 -2.72
N SER A 95 -2.81 12.73 -2.42
CA SER A 95 -1.71 13.24 -3.25
C SER A 95 -1.36 12.26 -4.38
N PRO A 96 -0.61 12.70 -5.39
CA PRO A 96 -0.12 11.80 -6.45
C PRO A 96 0.73 10.65 -5.93
N ILE A 97 1.32 10.77 -4.75
CA ILE A 97 2.15 9.71 -4.13
C ILE A 97 1.35 8.44 -3.93
N SER A 98 0.08 8.54 -3.51
CA SER A 98 -0.76 7.37 -3.31
C SER A 98 -0.89 6.54 -4.58
N ARG A 99 -1.05 7.20 -5.72
CA ARG A 99 -1.14 6.54 -7.03
C ARG A 99 0.17 5.85 -7.42
N VAL A 100 1.29 6.52 -7.17
CA VAL A 100 2.62 5.92 -7.43
C VAL A 100 2.81 4.66 -6.61
N LEU A 101 2.50 4.71 -5.32
CA LEU A 101 2.65 3.57 -4.42
C LEU A 101 1.73 2.42 -4.81
N VAL A 102 0.45 2.69 -5.07
CA VAL A 102 -0.50 1.61 -5.38
C VAL A 102 -0.17 0.94 -6.71
N ASN A 103 0.23 1.70 -7.72
CA ASN A 103 0.63 1.13 -9.00
C ASN A 103 1.84 0.20 -8.85
N ASN A 104 2.80 0.60 -8.04
CA ASN A 104 3.99 -0.23 -7.79
C ASN A 104 3.61 -1.50 -7.02
N ILE A 105 2.77 -1.40 -5.99
CA ILE A 105 2.41 -2.56 -5.19
C ILE A 105 1.60 -3.59 -5.98
N VAL A 106 0.72 -3.13 -6.87
CA VAL A 106 -0.06 -4.01 -7.75
C VAL A 106 0.87 -4.84 -8.64
N THR A 107 1.86 -4.19 -9.25
CA THR A 107 2.84 -4.85 -10.13
C THR A 107 3.69 -5.85 -9.35
N ILE A 108 4.19 -5.44 -8.18
CA ILE A 108 5.04 -6.31 -7.35
C ILE A 108 4.25 -7.54 -6.91
N LEU A 109 3.01 -7.37 -6.45
CA LEU A 109 2.19 -8.50 -6.00
C LEU A 109 1.90 -9.48 -7.13
N ALA A 110 1.55 -8.98 -8.32
CA ALA A 110 1.30 -9.85 -9.47
C ALA A 110 2.54 -10.67 -9.82
N ASN A 111 3.72 -10.04 -9.84
CA ASN A 111 4.97 -10.71 -10.18
C ASN A 111 5.39 -11.73 -9.13
N LEU A 112 5.28 -11.38 -7.85
CA LEU A 112 5.73 -12.26 -6.76
C LEU A 112 4.78 -13.42 -6.51
N THR A 113 3.52 -13.31 -6.93
CA THR A 113 2.53 -14.37 -6.72
C THR A 113 2.24 -15.18 -7.99
N THR A 114 3.09 -15.07 -9.01
CA THR A 114 2.92 -15.78 -10.29
C THR A 114 2.77 -17.28 -10.08
N HIS A 115 3.49 -17.85 -9.13
CA HIS A 115 3.46 -19.29 -8.84
C HIS A 115 2.55 -19.68 -7.69
N SER A 116 1.65 -18.78 -7.28
CA SER A 116 0.65 -19.12 -6.27
C SER A 116 -0.35 -20.13 -6.85
N GLN A 117 -1.07 -20.80 -5.98
CA GLN A 117 -2.06 -21.83 -6.35
C GLN A 117 -3.10 -21.32 -7.34
N LEU A 118 -3.47 -20.04 -7.22
CA LEU A 118 -4.48 -19.41 -8.06
C LEU A 118 -3.87 -18.58 -9.20
N GLY A 119 -2.54 -18.67 -9.40
CA GLY A 119 -1.82 -17.84 -10.35
C GLY A 119 -1.53 -16.45 -9.79
N PRO A 120 -1.15 -15.48 -10.65
CA PRO A 120 -0.81 -14.14 -10.18
C PRO A 120 -1.99 -13.48 -9.46
N ILE A 121 -1.72 -12.85 -8.34
CA ILE A 121 -2.73 -12.07 -7.61
C ILE A 121 -2.72 -10.66 -8.17
N ILE A 122 -3.81 -10.31 -8.85
CA ILE A 122 -3.97 -9.02 -9.50
C ILE A 122 -5.08 -8.26 -8.80
N THR A 123 -4.78 -7.06 -8.31
CA THR A 123 -5.75 -6.20 -7.64
C THR A 123 -5.90 -4.88 -8.38
N ALA A 124 -6.93 -4.12 -8.04
CA ALA A 124 -7.19 -2.85 -8.68
C ALA A 124 -6.08 -1.83 -8.36
N PRO A 125 -5.61 -1.03 -9.35
CA PRO A 125 -4.57 -0.03 -9.12
C PRO A 125 -5.14 1.26 -8.51
N VAL A 126 -5.99 1.11 -7.52
CA VAL A 126 -6.65 2.20 -6.79
C VAL A 126 -6.54 1.90 -5.31
N CYS A 127 -6.19 2.91 -4.51
CA CYS A 127 -6.13 2.75 -3.07
C CYS A 127 -7.52 2.46 -2.50
N GLN A 128 -7.59 1.53 -1.55
CA GLN A 128 -8.84 1.07 -0.93
C GLN A 128 -8.73 1.24 0.58
N PHE A 129 -8.78 2.50 1.03
CA PHE A 129 -8.69 2.80 2.45
C PHE A 129 -10.02 2.50 3.14
N PRO A 130 -10.01 1.78 4.28
CA PRO A 130 -11.22 1.56 5.07
C PRO A 130 -11.76 2.90 5.59
N GLN A 131 -13.08 2.99 5.66
CA GLN A 131 -13.74 4.16 6.22
C GLN A 131 -13.95 4.01 7.72
#